data_b9559e3853c6450a99b6c247e0e8a971
#
_entry.id   b9559e3853c6450a99b6c247e0e8a971
#
_cell.length_a   1.000
_cell.length_b   1.000
_cell.length_c   1.000
_cell.angle_alpha   90.00
_cell.angle_beta   90.00
_cell.angle_gamma   90.00
#
_symmetry.space_group_name_H-M   'P 1'
#
loop_
_entity.id
_entity.type
_entity.pdbx_description
1 polymer ?
#
loop_
_entity_poly.entity_id
_entity_poly.type
_entity_poly.pdbx_seq_one_letter_code
_entity_poly.pdbx_strand_id
1 'polypeptide(L)'
;GPVRKENASHAVMWTKNSFTGDIRLDYEYTKTDDATEAVTILYLQATGSGADGYDKDITRWSDKRAVPAMSEYFNHMDLLHISYAAFGVGNVDAQNDYIRARRYMPETGNDLAKTDLKPDYLRTGLFAKDVPHRITVIKKGDDLFMFIRNTEKEILCRWKTDESLPITEGRIGLRHMWTR
;
A
#
# COMPACT_ATOMS: atom_id res chain seq x y z
N GLY A 1 15.01 7.48 -16.22
CA GLY A 1 13.79 7.39 -15.43
C GLY A 1 13.07 6.08 -15.72
N PRO A 2 12.15 5.63 -14.87
CA PRO A 2 11.44 4.39 -15.12
C PRO A 2 10.66 4.47 -16.43
N VAL A 3 10.71 3.40 -17.22
CA VAL A 3 9.85 3.27 -18.40
C VAL A 3 8.43 3.07 -17.87
N ARG A 4 7.52 3.98 -18.17
CA ARG A 4 6.12 3.88 -17.71
C ARG A 4 5.48 2.62 -18.25
N LYS A 5 4.62 2.00 -17.42
CA LYS A 5 3.82 0.78 -17.72
C LYS A 5 4.57 -0.54 -17.70
N GLU A 6 5.84 -0.56 -17.29
CA GLU A 6 6.55 -1.82 -17.07
C GLU A 6 6.62 -2.16 -15.58
N ASN A 7 6.39 -3.42 -15.23
CA ASN A 7 6.50 -3.91 -13.85
C ASN A 7 7.91 -3.73 -13.27
N ALA A 8 8.96 -3.81 -14.10
CA ALA A 8 10.34 -3.57 -13.71
C ALA A 8 10.62 -2.13 -13.24
N SER A 9 9.73 -1.19 -13.55
CA SER A 9 9.82 0.20 -13.12
C SER A 9 9.18 0.48 -11.76
N HIS A 10 8.70 -0.56 -11.09
CA HIS A 10 8.23 -0.46 -9.70
C HIS A 10 9.41 -0.65 -8.74
N ALA A 11 9.39 0.06 -7.63
CA ALA A 11 10.34 -0.13 -6.55
C ALA A 11 9.60 -0.53 -5.27
N VAL A 12 10.11 -1.55 -4.58
CA VAL A 12 9.54 -1.98 -3.30
C VAL A 12 10.65 -2.18 -2.28
N MET A 13 10.51 -1.53 -1.15
CA MET A 13 11.42 -1.65 -0.02
C MET A 13 10.69 -2.30 1.15
N TRP A 14 11.33 -3.24 1.82
CA TRP A 14 10.78 -3.98 2.97
C TRP A 14 11.61 -3.76 4.23
N THR A 15 10.95 -3.71 5.36
CA THR A 15 11.64 -3.74 6.65
C THR A 15 12.40 -5.06 6.82
N LYS A 16 13.56 -4.99 7.51
CA LYS A 16 14.33 -6.20 7.85
C LYS A 16 13.63 -7.07 8.88
N ASN A 17 12.86 -6.45 9.77
CA ASN A 17 12.13 -7.13 10.85
C ASN A 17 10.66 -7.29 10.50
N SER A 18 10.04 -8.33 11.03
CA SER A 18 8.59 -8.50 11.14
C SER A 18 8.09 -7.79 12.39
N PHE A 19 6.84 -7.35 12.37
CA PHE A 19 6.16 -6.66 13.49
C PHE A 19 4.90 -7.44 13.84
N THR A 20 4.66 -7.60 15.13
CA THR A 20 3.52 -8.36 15.67
C THR A 20 2.54 -7.47 16.41
N GLY A 21 1.28 -7.89 16.45
CA GLY A 21 0.22 -7.22 17.20
C GLY A 21 -0.21 -5.89 16.58
N ASP A 22 -0.58 -4.95 17.43
CA ASP A 22 -0.95 -3.61 17.01
C ASP A 22 0.30 -2.82 16.63
N ILE A 23 0.19 -2.01 15.58
CA ILE A 23 1.30 -1.22 15.07
C ILE A 23 0.92 0.24 14.86
N ARG A 24 1.91 1.11 15.06
CA ARG A 24 1.85 2.51 14.66
C ARG A 24 3.09 2.86 13.85
N LEU A 25 2.87 3.52 12.72
CA LEU A 25 3.92 4.09 11.89
C LEU A 25 3.73 5.60 11.80
N ASP A 26 4.81 6.33 11.98
CA ASP A 26 4.86 7.77 11.73
C ASP A 26 5.99 8.05 10.74
N TYR A 27 5.70 8.77 9.66
CA TYR A 27 6.70 9.13 8.65
C TYR A 27 6.33 10.41 7.90
N GLU A 28 7.30 10.96 7.20
CA GLU A 28 7.08 12.07 6.28
C GLU A 28 7.11 11.57 4.84
N TYR A 29 6.24 12.11 4.01
CA TYR A 29 6.14 11.83 2.59
C TYR A 29 6.10 13.11 1.78
N THR A 30 6.90 13.19 0.74
CA THR A 30 6.88 14.28 -0.23
C THR A 30 6.88 13.69 -1.64
N LYS A 31 5.86 14.01 -2.43
CA LYS A 31 5.83 13.68 -3.87
C LYS A 31 6.72 14.66 -4.62
N THR A 32 7.72 14.16 -5.35
CA THR A 32 8.73 15.00 -6.00
C THR A 32 8.54 15.16 -7.51
N ASP A 33 7.48 14.58 -8.08
CA ASP A 33 7.11 14.69 -9.49
C ASP A 33 5.69 15.21 -9.69
N ASP A 34 5.36 15.56 -10.93
CA ASP A 34 4.02 16.02 -11.34
C ASP A 34 3.16 14.88 -11.92
N ALA A 35 3.55 13.60 -11.74
CA ALA A 35 2.82 12.48 -12.28
C ALA A 35 1.39 12.44 -11.74
N THR A 36 0.42 12.30 -12.63
CA THR A 36 -1.01 12.14 -12.34
C THR A 36 -1.51 10.74 -12.64
N GLU A 37 -0.60 9.82 -12.88
CA GLU A 37 -0.84 8.39 -12.99
C GLU A 37 0.00 7.67 -11.95
N ALA A 38 -0.43 6.50 -11.55
CA ALA A 38 0.30 5.62 -10.67
C ALA A 38 0.05 5.83 -9.17
N VAL A 39 0.82 5.17 -8.33
CA VAL A 39 0.44 5.01 -6.94
C VAL A 39 1.65 4.77 -6.04
N THR A 40 1.62 5.39 -4.87
CA THR A 40 2.43 5.00 -3.72
C THR A 40 1.62 4.06 -2.83
N ILE A 41 2.23 2.98 -2.37
CA ILE A 41 1.57 1.96 -1.56
C ILE A 41 2.36 1.71 -0.28
N LEU A 42 1.65 1.67 0.84
CA LEU A 42 2.12 1.12 2.10
C LEU A 42 1.53 -0.28 2.28
N TYR A 43 2.38 -1.27 2.49
CA TYR A 43 2.03 -2.61 2.91
C TYR A 43 2.25 -2.78 4.40
N LEU A 44 1.29 -3.36 5.11
CA LEU A 44 1.34 -3.56 6.56
C LEU A 44 1.25 -5.05 6.88
N GLN A 45 2.19 -5.50 7.72
CA GLN A 45 2.26 -6.86 8.25
C GLN A 45 2.13 -7.93 7.15
N ALA A 46 2.97 -7.78 6.12
CA ALA A 46 2.99 -8.68 4.98
C ALA A 46 3.68 -10.00 5.32
N THR A 47 2.99 -11.10 5.02
CA THR A 47 3.53 -12.47 4.97
C THR A 47 3.24 -13.08 3.60
N GLY A 48 3.88 -14.20 3.27
CA GLY A 48 3.47 -15.03 2.15
C GLY A 48 2.20 -15.84 2.48
N SER A 49 1.59 -16.44 1.48
CA SER A 49 0.43 -17.32 1.64
C SER A 49 0.74 -18.58 2.48
N GLY A 50 1.99 -19.01 2.50
CA GLY A 50 2.41 -20.27 3.12
C GLY A 50 2.23 -21.49 2.20
N ALA A 51 1.76 -21.32 0.98
CA ALA A 51 1.51 -22.39 0.00
C ALA A 51 2.37 -22.21 -1.26
N ASP A 52 2.57 -23.28 -2.03
CA ASP A 52 3.15 -23.27 -3.38
C ASP A 52 4.51 -22.55 -3.50
N GLY A 53 5.33 -22.64 -2.46
CA GLY A 53 6.66 -22.03 -2.43
C GLY A 53 6.63 -20.53 -2.10
N TYR A 54 5.51 -20.02 -1.57
CA TYR A 54 5.36 -18.67 -1.03
C TYR A 54 5.35 -18.70 0.50
N ASP A 55 6.50 -19.00 1.09
CA ASP A 55 6.72 -19.10 2.55
C ASP A 55 6.16 -17.85 3.27
N LYS A 56 5.69 -18.03 4.52
CA LYS A 56 5.25 -16.92 5.38
C LYS A 56 6.33 -15.85 5.52
N ASP A 57 7.60 -16.23 5.63
CA ASP A 57 8.71 -15.28 5.53
C ASP A 57 8.95 -14.89 4.05
N ILE A 58 8.50 -13.70 3.69
CA ILE A 58 8.61 -13.19 2.33
C ILE A 58 10.06 -13.03 1.82
N THR A 59 11.07 -13.06 2.69
CA THR A 59 12.46 -13.00 2.26
C THR A 59 12.94 -14.27 1.56
N ARG A 60 12.31 -15.41 1.84
CA ARG A 60 12.67 -16.72 1.29
C ARG A 60 12.32 -16.89 -0.20
N TRP A 61 11.49 -16.00 -0.73
CA TRP A 61 11.09 -15.99 -2.14
C TRP A 61 11.24 -14.60 -2.78
N SER A 62 12.28 -13.88 -2.37
CA SER A 62 12.62 -12.57 -2.93
C SER A 62 12.95 -12.60 -4.43
N ASP A 63 13.46 -13.72 -4.92
CA ASP A 63 13.75 -13.98 -6.33
C ASP A 63 12.49 -13.90 -7.20
N LYS A 64 11.36 -14.45 -6.74
CA LYS A 64 10.07 -14.35 -7.43
C LYS A 64 9.56 -12.92 -7.57
N ARG A 65 10.09 -12.00 -6.77
CA ARG A 65 9.75 -10.56 -6.75
C ARG A 65 10.86 -9.68 -7.31
N ALA A 66 11.85 -10.27 -8.00
CA ALA A 66 12.92 -9.51 -8.69
C ALA A 66 12.32 -8.52 -9.70
N VAL A 67 11.23 -8.92 -10.37
CA VAL A 67 10.34 -8.02 -11.10
C VAL A 67 9.08 -7.84 -10.23
N PRO A 68 8.88 -6.67 -9.61
CA PRO A 68 7.83 -6.50 -8.62
C PRO A 68 6.43 -6.27 -9.25
N ALA A 69 5.96 -7.26 -10.02
CA ALA A 69 4.62 -7.24 -10.59
C ALA A 69 3.56 -7.22 -9.50
N MET A 70 2.49 -6.43 -9.67
CA MET A 70 1.42 -6.34 -8.66
C MET A 70 0.76 -7.70 -8.39
N SER A 71 0.63 -8.54 -9.42
CA SER A 71 0.04 -9.88 -9.32
C SER A 71 0.78 -10.78 -8.34
N GLU A 72 2.12 -10.69 -8.24
CA GLU A 72 2.90 -11.44 -7.26
C GLU A 72 2.50 -11.11 -5.81
N TYR A 73 2.05 -9.86 -5.59
CA TYR A 73 1.68 -9.40 -4.26
C TYR A 73 0.24 -9.80 -3.91
N PHE A 74 -0.74 -9.45 -4.73
CA PHE A 74 -2.12 -9.74 -4.38
C PHE A 74 -2.51 -11.22 -4.52
N ASN A 75 -1.76 -12.00 -5.32
CA ASN A 75 -2.00 -13.43 -5.45
C ASN A 75 -1.30 -14.28 -4.37
N HIS A 76 -0.22 -13.77 -3.76
CA HIS A 76 0.63 -14.61 -2.92
C HIS A 76 1.00 -14.02 -1.57
N MET A 77 0.58 -12.79 -1.27
CA MET A 77 0.81 -12.16 0.04
C MET A 77 -0.47 -12.00 0.81
N ASP A 78 -0.38 -12.28 2.09
CA ASP A 78 -1.37 -11.98 3.13
C ASP A 78 -0.95 -10.66 3.80
N LEU A 79 -1.73 -9.57 3.61
CA LEU A 79 -1.33 -8.23 4.08
C LEU A 79 -2.48 -7.22 4.03
N LEU A 80 -2.27 -6.07 4.71
CA LEU A 80 -3.03 -4.85 4.45
C LEU A 80 -2.25 -3.93 3.51
N HIS A 81 -2.98 -3.27 2.62
CA HIS A 81 -2.45 -2.36 1.60
C HIS A 81 -3.18 -1.02 1.71
N ILE A 82 -2.43 0.09 1.75
CA ILE A 82 -2.98 1.43 1.60
C ILE A 82 -2.32 2.09 0.40
N SER A 83 -3.12 2.41 -0.64
CA SER A 83 -2.72 3.30 -1.73
C SER A 83 -2.93 4.73 -1.31
N TYR A 84 -1.96 5.61 -1.56
CA TYR A 84 -2.05 7.05 -1.36
C TYR A 84 -1.18 7.79 -2.38
N ALA A 85 -1.35 9.09 -2.54
CA ALA A 85 -0.80 9.82 -3.69
C ALA A 85 -1.08 9.05 -4.99
N ALA A 86 -2.31 8.57 -5.12
CA ALA A 86 -2.71 7.55 -6.07
C ALA A 86 -3.67 8.11 -7.11
N PHE A 87 -3.48 7.68 -8.36
CA PHE A 87 -4.26 8.13 -9.51
C PHE A 87 -4.57 6.93 -10.41
N GLY A 88 -5.70 6.99 -11.11
CA GLY A 88 -6.06 5.96 -12.08
C GLY A 88 -5.12 5.94 -13.29
N VAL A 89 -5.05 4.80 -13.95
CA VAL A 89 -4.33 4.66 -15.23
C VAL A 89 -4.98 5.55 -16.27
N GLY A 90 -4.16 6.34 -17.00
CA GLY A 90 -4.64 7.30 -17.99
C GLY A 90 -5.22 8.59 -17.40
N ASN A 91 -5.13 8.78 -16.08
CA ASN A 91 -5.58 10.02 -15.44
C ASN A 91 -4.67 11.18 -15.80
N VAL A 92 -5.27 12.34 -16.10
CA VAL A 92 -4.57 13.60 -16.40
C VAL A 92 -4.93 14.72 -15.41
N ASP A 93 -5.90 14.49 -14.54
CA ASP A 93 -6.37 15.46 -13.55
C ASP A 93 -5.67 15.26 -12.21
N ALA A 94 -4.83 16.21 -11.83
CA ALA A 94 -4.10 16.18 -10.56
C ALA A 94 -5.03 16.22 -9.32
N GLN A 95 -6.29 16.64 -9.48
CA GLN A 95 -7.27 16.64 -8.40
C GLN A 95 -8.04 15.32 -8.27
N ASN A 96 -7.82 14.39 -9.19
CA ASN A 96 -8.51 13.10 -9.18
C ASN A 96 -7.68 12.02 -8.45
N ASP A 97 -7.09 12.43 -7.34
CA ASP A 97 -6.34 11.55 -6.45
C ASP A 97 -7.28 10.72 -5.56
N TYR A 98 -6.75 9.62 -5.04
CA TYR A 98 -7.48 8.80 -4.07
C TYR A 98 -6.59 8.19 -2.99
N ILE A 99 -7.22 7.85 -1.86
CA ILE A 99 -6.66 6.99 -0.83
C ILE A 99 -7.60 5.80 -0.68
N ARG A 100 -7.04 4.58 -0.73
CA ARG A 100 -7.79 3.33 -0.69
C ARG A 100 -7.04 2.28 0.12
N ALA A 101 -7.76 1.53 0.95
CA ALA A 101 -7.21 0.36 1.61
C ALA A 101 -7.72 -0.94 0.97
N ARG A 102 -6.92 -1.99 1.10
CA ARG A 102 -7.19 -3.35 0.63
C ARG A 102 -6.72 -4.38 1.65
N ARG A 103 -7.38 -5.50 1.68
CA ARG A 103 -6.98 -6.70 2.38
C ARG A 103 -6.67 -7.81 1.38
N TYR A 104 -5.39 -8.15 1.21
CA TYR A 104 -4.98 -9.26 0.37
C TYR A 104 -5.11 -10.56 1.15
N MET A 105 -5.85 -11.52 0.59
CA MET A 105 -6.13 -12.83 1.19
C MET A 105 -6.00 -13.88 0.08
N PRO A 106 -4.79 -14.32 -0.26
CA PRO A 106 -4.56 -15.21 -1.41
C PRO A 106 -5.26 -16.56 -1.27
N GLU A 107 -5.52 -17.03 -0.06
CA GLU A 107 -6.28 -18.23 0.23
C GLU A 107 -7.78 -18.16 -0.12
N THR A 108 -8.31 -16.96 -0.28
CA THR A 108 -9.73 -16.74 -0.65
C THR A 108 -9.94 -16.51 -2.14
N GLY A 109 -8.87 -16.55 -2.92
CA GLY A 109 -8.87 -16.35 -4.37
C GLY A 109 -8.24 -15.03 -4.82
N ASN A 110 -7.89 -14.96 -6.08
CA ASN A 110 -7.00 -13.95 -6.66
C ASN A 110 -7.76 -12.80 -7.36
N ASP A 111 -8.91 -12.40 -6.84
CA ASP A 111 -9.68 -11.28 -7.38
C ASP A 111 -9.34 -9.98 -6.64
N LEU A 112 -8.50 -9.14 -7.26
CA LEU A 112 -8.11 -7.86 -6.70
C LEU A 112 -9.32 -6.96 -6.35
N ALA A 113 -10.41 -7.06 -7.09
CA ALA A 113 -11.61 -6.25 -6.85
C ALA A 113 -12.29 -6.60 -5.52
N LYS A 114 -12.19 -7.84 -5.07
CA LYS A 114 -12.74 -8.29 -3.78
C LYS A 114 -11.90 -7.92 -2.57
N THR A 115 -10.73 -7.34 -2.78
CA THR A 115 -9.83 -6.96 -1.69
C THR A 115 -10.11 -5.57 -1.11
N ASP A 116 -11.00 -4.78 -1.71
CA ASP A 116 -11.27 -3.40 -1.31
C ASP A 116 -11.90 -3.32 0.07
N LEU A 117 -11.28 -2.53 0.95
CA LEU A 117 -11.88 -2.05 2.18
C LEU A 117 -12.53 -0.70 1.92
N LYS A 118 -13.74 -0.50 2.41
CA LYS A 118 -14.50 0.74 2.21
C LYS A 118 -14.49 1.61 3.48
N PRO A 119 -14.59 2.96 3.30
CA PRO A 119 -14.78 3.72 2.06
C PRO A 119 -13.47 4.00 1.31
N ASP A 120 -13.57 4.39 0.02
CA ASP A 120 -12.51 5.09 -0.70
C ASP A 120 -12.59 6.59 -0.38
N TYR A 121 -11.44 7.25 -0.27
CA TYR A 121 -11.33 8.70 -0.11
C TYR A 121 -10.86 9.29 -1.44
N LEU A 122 -11.76 9.96 -2.14
CA LEU A 122 -11.53 10.47 -3.48
C LEU A 122 -11.34 11.99 -3.47
N ARG A 123 -10.56 12.49 -4.43
CA ARG A 123 -10.32 13.93 -4.63
C ARG A 123 -9.89 14.59 -3.32
N THR A 124 -8.86 13.99 -2.69
CA THR A 124 -8.43 14.42 -1.37
C THR A 124 -7.80 15.82 -1.39
N GLY A 125 -7.26 16.22 -2.54
CA GLY A 125 -6.56 17.49 -2.71
C GLY A 125 -5.27 17.56 -1.89
N LEU A 126 -4.73 16.39 -1.54
CA LEU A 126 -3.42 16.22 -0.95
C LEU A 126 -2.38 15.87 -2.03
N PHE A 127 -1.14 15.72 -1.64
CA PHE A 127 -0.04 15.19 -2.44
C PHE A 127 0.35 16.03 -3.67
N ALA A 128 0.22 17.34 -3.56
CA ALA A 128 0.84 18.24 -4.51
C ALA A 128 2.37 18.06 -4.49
N LYS A 129 3.01 18.29 -5.64
CA LYS A 129 4.46 18.20 -5.78
C LYS A 129 5.16 19.11 -4.77
N ASP A 130 6.24 18.59 -4.18
CA ASP A 130 7.14 19.27 -3.24
C ASP A 130 6.47 19.73 -1.93
N VAL A 131 5.22 19.31 -1.68
CA VAL A 131 4.54 19.57 -0.40
C VAL A 131 4.78 18.41 0.56
N PRO A 132 5.44 18.64 1.71
CA PRO A 132 5.67 17.60 2.70
C PRO A 132 4.38 17.29 3.48
N HIS A 133 4.16 16.00 3.72
CA HIS A 133 3.04 15.47 4.50
C HIS A 133 3.57 14.66 5.67
N ARG A 134 2.97 14.84 6.83
CA ARG A 134 3.14 13.92 7.96
C ARG A 134 2.04 12.88 7.91
N ILE A 135 2.43 11.62 7.96
CA ILE A 135 1.52 10.48 7.86
C ILE A 135 1.67 9.63 9.12
N THR A 136 0.56 9.36 9.78
CA THR A 136 0.45 8.39 10.87
C THR A 136 -0.48 7.28 10.43
N VAL A 137 -0.03 6.04 10.50
CA VAL A 137 -0.85 4.85 10.25
C VAL A 137 -0.94 4.03 11.52
N ILE A 138 -2.14 3.62 11.90
CA ILE A 138 -2.39 2.78 13.07
C ILE A 138 -3.24 1.59 12.64
N LYS A 139 -2.75 0.40 12.95
CA LYS A 139 -3.55 -0.83 12.90
C LYS A 139 -3.70 -1.31 14.33
N LYS A 140 -4.96 -1.41 14.81
CA LYS A 140 -5.31 -1.84 16.16
C LYS A 140 -6.48 -2.81 16.10
N GLY A 141 -6.20 -4.08 16.42
CA GLY A 141 -7.16 -5.15 16.19
C GLY A 141 -7.57 -5.18 14.72
N ASP A 142 -8.86 -5.03 14.44
CA ASP A 142 -9.46 -4.95 13.10
C ASP A 142 -9.63 -3.50 12.57
N ASP A 143 -9.27 -2.50 13.38
CA ASP A 143 -9.29 -1.10 12.96
C ASP A 143 -8.00 -0.71 12.23
N LEU A 144 -8.16 -0.04 11.09
CA LEU A 144 -7.07 0.54 10.32
C LEU A 144 -7.32 2.03 10.11
N PHE A 145 -6.36 2.85 10.48
CA PHE A 145 -6.42 4.30 10.35
C PHE A 145 -5.21 4.83 9.58
N MET A 146 -5.44 5.87 8.77
CA MET A 146 -4.37 6.67 8.20
C MET A 146 -4.72 8.15 8.37
N PHE A 147 -3.91 8.85 9.15
CA PHE A 147 -4.00 10.29 9.34
C PHE A 147 -2.91 10.96 8.51
N ILE A 148 -3.29 11.90 7.66
CA ILE A 148 -2.39 12.62 6.78
C ILE A 148 -2.62 14.11 7.00
N ARG A 149 -1.54 14.86 7.17
CA ARG A 149 -1.59 16.33 7.26
C ARG A 149 -0.42 17.00 6.57
N ASN A 150 -0.68 18.15 6.00
CA ASN A 150 0.31 19.14 5.59
C ASN A 150 0.04 20.48 6.30
N THR A 151 0.59 21.60 5.82
CA THR A 151 0.39 22.93 6.40
C THR A 151 -1.03 23.48 6.22
N GLU A 152 -1.80 22.97 5.26
CA GLU A 152 -3.09 23.54 4.84
C GLU A 152 -4.27 22.61 5.14
N LYS A 153 -4.03 21.30 5.18
CA LYS A 153 -5.09 20.30 5.17
C LYS A 153 -4.74 19.07 5.98
N GLU A 154 -5.77 18.45 6.54
CA GLU A 154 -5.67 17.15 7.19
C GLU A 154 -6.85 16.25 6.84
N ILE A 155 -6.60 14.94 6.77
CA ILE A 155 -7.62 13.92 6.52
C ILE A 155 -7.36 12.73 7.44
N LEU A 156 -8.43 12.21 8.05
CA LEU A 156 -8.44 10.93 8.75
C LEU A 156 -9.21 9.90 7.93
N CYS A 157 -8.49 8.91 7.43
CA CYS A 157 -9.05 7.74 6.78
C CYS A 157 -9.24 6.61 7.80
N ARG A 158 -10.34 5.86 7.71
CA ARG A 158 -10.70 4.76 8.62
C ARG A 158 -11.26 3.59 7.85
N TRP A 159 -10.80 2.38 8.18
CA TRP A 159 -11.32 1.13 7.61
C TRP A 159 -11.45 0.07 8.69
N LYS A 160 -12.32 -0.88 8.44
CA LYS A 160 -12.42 -2.14 9.20
C LYS A 160 -11.86 -3.26 8.35
N THR A 161 -11.06 -4.12 8.95
CA THR A 161 -10.61 -5.37 8.36
C THR A 161 -11.56 -6.50 8.74
N ASP A 162 -11.41 -7.67 8.12
CA ASP A 162 -12.22 -8.84 8.47
C ASP A 162 -11.65 -9.49 9.74
N GLU A 163 -12.46 -9.54 10.80
CA GLU A 163 -12.10 -10.17 12.08
C GLU A 163 -11.89 -11.69 11.95
N SER A 164 -12.51 -12.34 10.96
CA SER A 164 -12.38 -13.79 10.74
C SER A 164 -11.00 -14.19 10.21
N LEU A 165 -10.28 -13.25 9.58
CA LEU A 165 -8.96 -13.46 9.00
C LEU A 165 -7.99 -12.35 9.46
N PRO A 166 -7.66 -12.30 10.77
CA PRO A 166 -6.87 -11.22 11.32
C PRO A 166 -5.41 -11.27 10.83
N ILE A 167 -4.84 -10.10 10.55
CA ILE A 167 -3.41 -9.94 10.37
C ILE A 167 -2.79 -9.65 11.73
N THR A 168 -1.85 -10.47 12.15
CA THR A 168 -1.23 -10.37 13.47
C THR A 168 0.26 -10.13 13.44
N GLU A 169 0.91 -10.37 12.28
CA GLU A 169 2.35 -10.21 12.12
C GLU A 169 2.73 -10.00 10.65
N GLY A 170 3.92 -9.54 10.42
CA GLY A 170 4.51 -9.42 9.08
C GLY A 170 5.39 -8.19 8.92
N ARG A 171 5.95 -8.04 7.72
CA ARG A 171 6.85 -6.94 7.38
C ARG A 171 6.07 -5.73 6.89
N ILE A 172 6.70 -4.55 7.03
CA ILE A 172 6.21 -3.30 6.44
C ILE A 172 6.90 -3.11 5.10
N GLY A 173 6.14 -2.71 4.08
CA GLY A 173 6.67 -2.42 2.75
C GLY A 173 6.25 -1.05 2.24
N LEU A 174 7.17 -0.36 1.57
CA LEU A 174 6.89 0.86 0.81
C LEU A 174 7.08 0.56 -0.68
N ARG A 175 6.10 0.91 -1.49
CA ARG A 175 6.14 0.71 -2.93
C ARG A 175 5.86 1.99 -3.69
N HIS A 176 6.67 2.24 -4.71
CA HIS A 176 6.40 3.23 -5.74
C HIS A 176 6.12 2.54 -7.07
N MET A 177 5.04 2.95 -7.72
CA MET A 177 4.69 2.52 -9.07
C MET A 177 4.74 3.74 -9.98
N TRP A 178 5.81 3.89 -10.78
CA TRP A 178 6.00 4.95 -11.77
C TRP A 178 5.98 6.40 -11.21
N THR A 179 6.13 6.58 -9.90
CA THR A 179 6.22 7.88 -9.21
C THR A 179 7.59 8.10 -8.60
N ARG A 180 7.87 9.29 -8.12
CA ARG A 180 9.08 9.70 -7.39
C ARG A 180 8.75 10.45 -6.11
#